data_95fecf4cfcbf55e27fd2d19c0db39ea4
#
_entry.id   95fecf4cfcbf55e27fd2d19c0db39ea4
#
_cell.length_a   1.000
_cell.length_b   1.000
_cell.length_c   1.000
_cell.angle_alpha   90.00
_cell.angle_beta   90.00
_cell.angle_gamma   90.00
#
_symmetry.space_group_name_H-M   'P 1'
#
loop_
_entity.id
_entity.type
_entity.pdbx_description
1 polymer ?
#
loop_
_entity_poly.entity_id
_entity_poly.type
_entity_poly.pdbx_seq_one_letter_code
_entity_poly.pdbx_strand_id
1 'polypeptide(L)'
;MMEENMTVYNINLGIGWASSGVEYAQSYRAQAFRNIDISAKFIFSDLILGNNIADLTANLGFDDDQIIWLYNFFTDIKIAPSTFLLDTFVKQNHLEQRNFILQPDNGMKELQYKSAKEKLTIVPRYNDREKGTIDQVTYVVNNQLIKRDFYSYTKYATEYYSGDTHDNHVVFREFYNGDGTIAYTQHLDGEGHELFEFPNQNYYSKTDLYREMLLKLNFKPDDIIILDRMDEDKQLVNGQLIFEHHLPAKLVIPVHADHYDKHYTNDHQVLWNNFYEYQFTHYRDVSAYVVATDRQRELLTSQQKHFNHAKPQINTIPVGSLEHLVKPEKPRKTHSLITASRLANEKHIDWVIEATVVAHKTVSDLTLDIYGEGGERSRLQDLITKNNADSYIKLMGQQDLKNVYQKYETYIAGSTSEGFGLSLMEAVGSGLSMIGFDVPYGNQTFIADQQNGYLLPYTEDWSNSRKEQLLAEAIVKNFTEADLASFHEKSYSLAESYLTKNVAKRWQQLIGELQHA
;
A
#
# COMPACT_ATOMS: atom_id res chain seq x y z
N MET A 1 -22.68 -18.49 -26.55
CA MET A 1 -22.08 -18.58 -25.21
C MET A 1 -21.11 -17.41 -25.13
N MET A 2 -21.32 -16.48 -24.21
CA MET A 2 -20.26 -15.50 -23.96
C MET A 2 -19.09 -16.32 -23.42
N GLU A 3 -17.91 -16.22 -24.05
CA GLU A 3 -16.68 -16.69 -23.44
C GLU A 3 -16.59 -15.99 -22.09
N GLU A 4 -16.68 -16.76 -21.02
CA GLU A 4 -16.48 -16.23 -19.68
C GLU A 4 -15.00 -15.85 -19.60
N ASN A 5 -14.71 -14.56 -19.72
CA ASN A 5 -13.37 -14.03 -19.73
C ASN A 5 -12.66 -14.38 -18.41
N MET A 6 -11.39 -14.80 -18.53
CA MET A 6 -10.45 -14.96 -17.43
C MET A 6 -10.51 -13.74 -16.47
N THR A 7 -10.43 -14.01 -15.18
CA THR A 7 -10.36 -12.97 -14.14
C THR A 7 -9.07 -13.12 -13.32
N VAL A 8 -8.41 -12.00 -13.04
CA VAL A 8 -7.27 -11.94 -12.11
C VAL A 8 -7.76 -11.44 -10.76
N TYR A 9 -7.69 -12.30 -9.74
CA TYR A 9 -8.07 -11.98 -8.36
C TYR A 9 -6.83 -11.57 -7.56
N ASN A 10 -6.85 -10.36 -7.00
CA ASN A 10 -5.78 -9.83 -6.16
C ASN A 10 -6.21 -9.93 -4.69
N ILE A 11 -5.43 -10.62 -3.88
CA ILE A 11 -5.76 -10.90 -2.48
C ILE A 11 -5.19 -9.81 -1.58
N ASN A 12 -6.06 -9.19 -0.79
CA ASN A 12 -5.75 -8.19 0.22
C ASN A 12 -6.29 -8.59 1.59
N LEU A 13 -5.71 -8.02 2.64
CA LEU A 13 -6.24 -8.07 4.00
C LEU A 13 -7.19 -6.89 4.22
N GLY A 14 -6.65 -5.71 4.47
CA GLY A 14 -7.36 -4.47 4.69
C GLY A 14 -6.86 -3.33 3.82
N ILE A 15 -7.48 -2.18 3.98
CA ILE A 15 -7.10 -0.93 3.32
C ILE A 15 -7.39 0.24 4.25
N GLY A 16 -6.53 1.25 4.23
CA GLY A 16 -6.68 2.49 4.98
C GLY A 16 -6.30 3.72 4.15
N TRP A 17 -6.40 4.90 4.75
CA TRP A 17 -5.99 6.15 4.10
C TRP A 17 -4.47 6.23 3.86
N ALA A 18 -3.68 5.59 4.72
CA ALA A 18 -2.23 5.49 4.58
C ALA A 18 -1.88 4.16 3.91
N SER A 19 -1.73 4.18 2.60
CA SER A 19 -1.37 2.99 1.81
C SER A 19 0.10 2.63 1.97
N SER A 20 0.40 1.34 2.02
CA SER A 20 1.75 0.81 2.00
C SER A 20 2.27 0.59 0.58
N GLY A 21 3.53 0.21 0.45
CA GLY A 21 4.12 -0.10 -0.85
C GLY A 21 3.40 -1.21 -1.62
N VAL A 22 2.73 -2.14 -0.91
CA VAL A 22 1.98 -3.24 -1.55
C VAL A 22 0.68 -2.74 -2.17
N GLU A 23 -0.09 -1.89 -1.47
CA GLU A 23 -1.31 -1.31 -2.04
C GLU A 23 -0.97 -0.41 -3.25
N TYR A 24 0.13 0.34 -3.20
CA TYR A 24 0.61 1.08 -4.38
C TYR A 24 1.00 0.13 -5.54
N ALA A 25 1.67 -0.99 -5.26
CA ALA A 25 1.98 -1.99 -6.29
C ALA A 25 0.71 -2.56 -6.95
N GLN A 26 -0.35 -2.78 -6.18
CA GLN A 26 -1.64 -3.21 -6.70
C GLN A 26 -2.33 -2.12 -7.52
N SER A 27 -2.23 -0.86 -7.14
CA SER A 27 -2.72 0.29 -7.91
C SER A 27 -2.04 0.36 -9.29
N TYR A 28 -0.70 0.27 -9.34
CA TYR A 28 0.03 0.20 -10.60
C TYR A 28 -0.35 -1.01 -11.44
N ARG A 29 -0.57 -2.17 -10.80
CA ARG A 29 -1.03 -3.39 -11.47
C ARG A 29 -2.44 -3.23 -12.05
N ALA A 30 -3.37 -2.64 -11.30
CA ALA A 30 -4.71 -2.34 -11.80
C ALA A 30 -4.67 -1.45 -13.05
N GLN A 31 -3.82 -0.42 -13.02
CA GLN A 31 -3.62 0.44 -14.20
C GLN A 31 -3.01 -0.33 -15.38
N ALA A 32 -2.03 -1.20 -15.12
CA ALA A 32 -1.43 -2.04 -16.17
C ALA A 32 -2.46 -3.00 -16.78
N PHE A 33 -3.32 -3.62 -15.98
CA PHE A 33 -4.38 -4.52 -16.44
C PHE A 33 -5.44 -3.79 -17.27
N ARG A 34 -5.86 -2.59 -16.88
CA ARG A 34 -6.76 -1.76 -17.72
C ARG A 34 -6.16 -1.49 -19.10
N ASN A 35 -4.85 -1.25 -19.19
CA ASN A 35 -4.18 -0.96 -20.46
C ASN A 35 -4.09 -2.17 -21.41
N ILE A 36 -4.37 -3.38 -20.94
CA ILE A 36 -4.35 -4.63 -21.71
C ILE A 36 -5.67 -5.39 -21.64
N ASP A 37 -6.75 -4.72 -21.23
CA ASP A 37 -8.12 -5.24 -21.15
C ASP A 37 -8.24 -6.53 -20.33
N ILE A 38 -7.48 -6.67 -19.24
CA ILE A 38 -7.56 -7.79 -18.30
C ILE A 38 -8.57 -7.46 -17.20
N SER A 39 -9.56 -8.35 -17.02
CA SER A 39 -10.50 -8.29 -15.90
C SER A 39 -9.78 -8.54 -14.58
N ALA A 40 -9.87 -7.61 -13.64
CA ALA A 40 -9.25 -7.72 -12.33
C ALA A 40 -10.27 -7.50 -11.20
N LYS A 41 -10.16 -8.30 -10.14
CA LYS A 41 -10.91 -8.14 -8.89
C LYS A 41 -9.93 -8.01 -7.73
N PHE A 42 -10.31 -7.26 -6.69
CA PHE A 42 -9.52 -7.02 -5.48
C PHE A 42 -10.34 -7.50 -4.29
N ILE A 43 -9.86 -8.55 -3.61
CA ILE A 43 -10.54 -9.18 -2.49
C ILE A 43 -9.99 -8.59 -1.19
N PHE A 44 -10.88 -8.09 -0.32
CA PHE A 44 -10.54 -7.57 1.00
C PHE A 44 -11.20 -8.44 2.07
N SER A 45 -10.40 -8.97 3.00
CA SER A 45 -10.87 -9.88 4.05
C SER A 45 -11.08 -9.22 5.41
N ASP A 46 -10.48 -8.03 5.66
CA ASP A 46 -10.62 -7.36 6.95
C ASP A 46 -11.91 -6.57 7.08
N LEU A 47 -12.36 -6.40 8.33
CA LEU A 47 -13.51 -5.58 8.64
C LEU A 47 -13.16 -4.09 8.50
N ILE A 48 -13.83 -3.40 7.58
CA ILE A 48 -13.63 -1.98 7.28
C ILE A 48 -14.94 -1.22 7.52
N LEU A 49 -15.12 -0.70 8.75
CA LEU A 49 -16.29 0.07 9.14
C LEU A 49 -15.96 1.54 9.49
N GLY A 50 -14.70 1.84 9.79
CA GLY A 50 -14.27 3.19 10.13
C GLY A 50 -14.41 4.21 9.00
N ASN A 51 -14.38 3.74 7.75
CA ASN A 51 -14.59 4.50 6.52
C ASN A 51 -15.32 3.62 5.50
N ASN A 52 -15.91 4.23 4.47
CA ASN A 52 -16.47 3.46 3.36
C ASN A 52 -15.33 2.85 2.52
N ILE A 53 -15.41 1.55 2.25
CA ILE A 53 -14.40 0.84 1.45
C ILE A 53 -14.30 1.42 0.02
N ALA A 54 -15.40 1.83 -0.61
CA ALA A 54 -15.39 2.46 -1.93
C ALA A 54 -14.56 3.74 -1.95
N ASP A 55 -14.68 4.58 -0.90
CA ASP A 55 -13.90 5.81 -0.80
C ASP A 55 -12.39 5.53 -0.61
N LEU A 56 -12.05 4.47 0.13
CA LEU A 56 -10.66 4.05 0.34
C LEU A 56 -10.03 3.46 -0.92
N THR A 57 -10.76 2.61 -1.63
CA THR A 57 -10.28 1.93 -2.84
C THR A 57 -10.19 2.88 -4.04
N ALA A 58 -11.09 3.88 -4.13
CA ALA A 58 -11.04 4.93 -5.14
C ALA A 58 -9.72 5.74 -5.09
N ASN A 59 -9.13 5.95 -3.90
CA ASN A 59 -7.82 6.61 -3.76
C ASN A 59 -6.67 5.82 -4.41
N LEU A 60 -6.82 4.51 -4.58
CA LEU A 60 -5.87 3.66 -5.29
C LEU A 60 -6.23 3.46 -6.77
N GLY A 61 -7.32 4.11 -7.21
CA GLY A 61 -7.81 4.04 -8.59
C GLY A 61 -8.47 2.71 -8.93
N PHE A 62 -9.06 2.00 -7.96
CA PHE A 62 -9.89 0.83 -8.22
C PHE A 62 -11.33 1.26 -8.49
N ASP A 63 -12.00 0.58 -9.41
CA ASP A 63 -13.40 0.78 -9.69
C ASP A 63 -14.26 -0.05 -8.72
N ASP A 64 -15.43 0.45 -8.31
CA ASP A 64 -16.28 -0.19 -7.29
C ASP A 64 -16.66 -1.62 -7.66
N ASP A 65 -16.90 -1.89 -8.94
CA ASP A 65 -17.24 -3.23 -9.43
C ASP A 65 -16.07 -4.23 -9.41
N GLN A 66 -14.83 -3.74 -9.23
CA GLN A 66 -13.65 -4.57 -9.05
C GLN A 66 -13.49 -5.07 -7.60
N ILE A 67 -14.23 -4.51 -6.64
CA ILE A 67 -14.02 -4.78 -5.21
C ILE A 67 -14.90 -5.95 -4.76
N ILE A 68 -14.29 -6.92 -4.11
CA ILE A 68 -14.94 -8.00 -3.36
C ILE A 68 -14.54 -7.84 -1.89
N TRP A 69 -15.50 -7.50 -1.04
CA TRP A 69 -15.26 -7.37 0.38
C TRP A 69 -15.98 -8.47 1.15
N LEU A 70 -15.25 -9.21 1.98
CA LEU A 70 -15.74 -10.40 2.70
C LEU A 70 -17.10 -10.15 3.37
N TYR A 71 -17.22 -9.04 4.11
CA TYR A 71 -18.41 -8.73 4.91
C TYR A 71 -19.62 -8.29 4.07
N ASN A 72 -19.37 -7.81 2.85
CA ASN A 72 -20.43 -7.42 1.91
C ASN A 72 -20.79 -8.55 0.93
N PHE A 73 -19.90 -9.53 0.74
CA PHE A 73 -20.06 -10.62 -0.23
C PHE A 73 -21.33 -11.45 0.00
N PHE A 74 -21.78 -11.53 1.24
CA PHE A 74 -22.96 -12.31 1.65
C PHE A 74 -24.24 -11.46 1.77
N THR A 75 -24.24 -10.24 1.24
CA THR A 75 -25.39 -9.35 1.14
C THR A 75 -25.69 -9.04 -0.32
N ASP A 76 -26.81 -8.37 -0.62
CA ASP A 76 -27.13 -7.89 -1.96
C ASP A 76 -26.75 -6.40 -2.18
N ILE A 77 -26.13 -5.76 -1.16
CA ILE A 77 -25.67 -4.38 -1.23
C ILE A 77 -24.39 -4.29 -2.06
N LYS A 78 -24.35 -3.38 -3.02
CA LYS A 78 -23.16 -3.15 -3.85
C LYS A 78 -22.12 -2.29 -3.13
N ILE A 79 -20.85 -2.50 -3.44
CA ILE A 79 -19.81 -1.53 -3.09
C ILE A 79 -20.10 -0.24 -3.87
N ALA A 80 -20.21 0.87 -3.15
CA ALA A 80 -20.52 2.18 -3.73
C ALA A 80 -20.08 3.32 -2.76
N PRO A 81 -19.83 4.53 -3.27
CA PRO A 81 -19.53 5.70 -2.45
C PRO A 81 -20.66 6.06 -1.47
N SER A 82 -20.32 6.80 -0.43
CA SER A 82 -21.28 7.30 0.55
C SER A 82 -22.13 8.43 -0.04
N THR A 83 -23.37 8.09 -0.41
CA THR A 83 -24.34 9.04 -1.00
C THR A 83 -25.60 9.21 -0.17
N PHE A 84 -25.69 8.52 0.99
CA PHE A 84 -26.85 8.61 1.87
C PHE A 84 -26.93 10.01 2.53
N LEU A 85 -28.07 10.70 2.36
CA LEU A 85 -28.23 12.09 2.79
C LEU A 85 -28.65 12.20 4.27
N LEU A 86 -28.07 13.17 4.98
CA LEU A 86 -28.48 13.53 6.34
C LEU A 86 -29.97 13.88 6.42
N ASP A 87 -30.52 14.64 5.47
CA ASP A 87 -31.93 14.99 5.43
C ASP A 87 -32.83 13.76 5.33
N THR A 88 -32.41 12.77 4.57
CA THR A 88 -33.12 11.48 4.48
C THR A 88 -33.12 10.78 5.83
N PHE A 89 -31.96 10.74 6.50
CA PHE A 89 -31.83 10.18 7.84
C PHE A 89 -32.74 10.87 8.86
N VAL A 90 -32.73 12.21 8.89
CA VAL A 90 -33.56 13.02 9.80
C VAL A 90 -35.05 12.73 9.61
N LYS A 91 -35.51 12.66 8.35
CA LYS A 91 -36.91 12.36 7.99
C LYS A 91 -37.30 10.93 8.35
N GLN A 92 -36.50 9.94 7.98
CA GLN A 92 -36.79 8.52 8.24
C GLN A 92 -36.85 8.20 9.75
N ASN A 93 -36.02 8.88 10.57
CA ASN A 93 -36.01 8.70 12.01
C ASN A 93 -36.94 9.65 12.75
N HIS A 94 -37.73 10.49 12.03
CA HIS A 94 -38.69 11.43 12.59
C HIS A 94 -38.10 12.34 13.70
N LEU A 95 -36.84 12.79 13.55
CA LEU A 95 -36.11 13.48 14.63
C LEU A 95 -36.82 14.78 15.07
N GLU A 96 -37.38 15.54 14.13
CA GLU A 96 -38.12 16.77 14.45
C GLU A 96 -39.40 16.48 15.25
N GLN A 97 -40.17 15.46 14.84
CA GLN A 97 -41.42 15.06 15.50
C GLN A 97 -41.16 14.43 16.87
N ARG A 98 -40.01 13.81 17.08
CA ARG A 98 -39.53 13.26 18.36
C ARG A 98 -38.90 14.30 19.26
N ASN A 99 -38.93 15.60 18.88
CA ASN A 99 -38.34 16.70 19.61
C ASN A 99 -36.83 16.56 19.87
N PHE A 100 -36.08 16.08 18.88
CA PHE A 100 -34.63 16.18 18.88
C PHE A 100 -34.20 17.59 18.54
N ILE A 101 -33.28 18.14 19.32
CA ILE A 101 -32.73 19.48 19.13
C ILE A 101 -31.32 19.35 18.56
N LEU A 102 -31.09 19.89 17.37
CA LEU A 102 -29.76 20.03 16.80
C LEU A 102 -28.94 21.00 17.65
N GLN A 103 -27.80 20.53 18.17
CA GLN A 103 -26.86 21.37 18.89
C GLN A 103 -26.14 22.32 17.94
N PRO A 104 -25.61 23.46 18.44
CA PRO A 104 -24.88 24.40 17.61
C PRO A 104 -23.78 23.69 16.81
N ASP A 105 -23.78 23.91 15.50
CA ASP A 105 -22.80 23.36 14.58
C ASP A 105 -21.47 24.10 14.77
N ASN A 106 -20.42 23.36 15.14
CA ASN A 106 -19.07 23.88 15.38
C ASN A 106 -18.11 23.70 14.19
N GLY A 107 -18.65 23.32 13.01
CA GLY A 107 -17.87 23.09 11.82
C GLY A 107 -17.15 21.73 11.76
N MET A 108 -17.35 20.86 12.76
CA MET A 108 -16.78 19.50 12.78
C MET A 108 -17.52 18.55 11.84
N LYS A 109 -16.93 17.38 11.58
CA LYS A 109 -17.57 16.33 10.76
C LYS A 109 -18.83 15.75 11.40
N GLU A 110 -19.02 15.90 12.71
CA GLU A 110 -20.10 15.29 13.47
C GLU A 110 -21.12 16.36 13.90
N LEU A 111 -22.40 16.03 13.73
CA LEU A 111 -23.52 16.81 14.26
C LEU A 111 -24.13 16.08 15.47
N GLN A 112 -24.76 16.82 16.38
CA GLN A 112 -25.40 16.25 17.54
C GLN A 112 -26.88 16.62 17.61
N TYR A 113 -27.77 15.63 17.57
CA TYR A 113 -29.18 15.76 17.85
C TYR A 113 -29.47 15.21 19.25
N LYS A 114 -29.99 16.02 20.17
CA LYS A 114 -30.26 15.63 21.58
C LYS A 114 -31.74 15.67 21.89
N SER A 115 -32.22 14.61 22.57
CA SER A 115 -33.54 14.53 23.16
C SER A 115 -33.42 14.32 24.67
N ALA A 116 -33.79 15.34 25.46
CA ALA A 116 -33.80 15.23 26.92
C ALA A 116 -34.84 14.20 27.39
N LYS A 117 -35.97 14.09 26.69
CA LYS A 117 -37.05 13.13 27.02
C LYS A 117 -36.61 11.69 26.84
N GLU A 118 -35.90 11.38 25.75
CA GLU A 118 -35.42 10.02 25.46
C GLU A 118 -34.03 9.73 26.08
N LYS A 119 -33.37 10.75 26.67
CA LYS A 119 -31.97 10.69 27.14
C LYS A 119 -31.01 10.15 26.08
N LEU A 120 -31.30 10.41 24.80
CA LEU A 120 -30.62 9.91 23.65
C LEU A 120 -29.94 11.07 22.90
N THR A 121 -28.68 10.87 22.56
CA THR A 121 -27.94 11.72 21.60
C THR A 121 -27.66 10.90 20.34
N ILE A 122 -28.03 11.44 19.20
CA ILE A 122 -27.78 10.86 17.87
C ILE A 122 -26.71 11.73 17.20
N VAL A 123 -25.64 11.10 16.72
CA VAL A 123 -24.46 11.78 16.18
C VAL A 123 -24.19 11.29 14.76
N PRO A 124 -24.83 11.89 13.73
CA PRO A 124 -24.45 11.66 12.34
C PRO A 124 -23.05 12.23 12.06
N ARG A 125 -22.26 11.51 11.27
CA ARG A 125 -20.96 11.93 10.78
C ARG A 125 -21.07 12.21 9.28
N TYR A 126 -20.62 13.39 8.85
CA TYR A 126 -20.51 13.70 7.42
C TYR A 126 -19.36 12.94 6.77
N ASN A 127 -19.65 12.30 5.64
CA ASN A 127 -18.64 11.88 4.66
C ASN A 127 -18.23 13.10 3.83
N ASP A 128 -19.21 13.79 3.23
CA ASP A 128 -19.03 15.02 2.48
C ASP A 128 -20.06 16.06 2.98
N ARG A 129 -19.55 17.10 3.65
CA ARG A 129 -20.40 18.12 4.25
C ARG A 129 -21.09 19.02 3.21
N GLU A 130 -20.41 19.32 2.09
CA GLU A 130 -20.96 20.17 1.04
C GLU A 130 -22.13 19.49 0.33
N LYS A 131 -22.02 18.16 0.15
CA LYS A 131 -23.11 17.35 -0.43
C LYS A 131 -24.16 16.92 0.61
N GLY A 132 -23.90 17.10 1.89
CA GLY A 132 -24.78 16.66 2.97
C GLY A 132 -24.88 15.15 3.13
N THR A 133 -23.86 14.40 2.68
CA THR A 133 -23.84 12.93 2.79
C THR A 133 -23.21 12.48 4.10
N ILE A 134 -23.75 11.39 4.66
CA ILE A 134 -23.27 10.79 5.91
C ILE A 134 -22.81 9.36 5.67
N ASP A 135 -21.82 8.91 6.43
CA ASP A 135 -21.29 7.54 6.38
C ASP A 135 -21.51 6.77 7.68
N GLN A 136 -21.77 7.45 8.79
CA GLN A 136 -21.94 6.84 10.10
C GLN A 136 -22.95 7.61 10.95
N VAL A 137 -23.69 6.90 11.80
CA VAL A 137 -24.51 7.50 12.85
C VAL A 137 -24.27 6.78 14.17
N THR A 138 -23.86 7.52 15.18
CA THR A 138 -23.60 7.02 16.53
C THR A 138 -24.76 7.34 17.46
N TYR A 139 -25.17 6.38 18.29
CA TYR A 139 -26.26 6.53 19.25
C TYR A 139 -25.72 6.38 20.69
N VAL A 140 -25.94 7.43 21.49
CA VAL A 140 -25.44 7.53 22.86
C VAL A 140 -26.63 7.70 23.80
N VAL A 141 -26.83 6.76 24.71
CA VAL A 141 -27.89 6.78 25.75
C VAL A 141 -27.24 6.95 27.11
N ASN A 142 -27.66 7.93 27.91
CA ASN A 142 -27.07 8.23 29.20
C ASN A 142 -25.53 8.33 29.19
N ASN A 143 -24.96 8.97 28.17
CA ASN A 143 -23.52 9.09 27.89
C ASN A 143 -22.79 7.76 27.58
N GLN A 144 -23.51 6.69 27.28
CA GLN A 144 -22.96 5.41 26.88
C GLN A 144 -23.24 5.16 25.39
N LEU A 145 -22.21 4.78 24.65
CA LEU A 145 -22.34 4.34 23.26
C LEU A 145 -23.10 3.00 23.24
N ILE A 146 -24.22 2.97 22.53
CA ILE A 146 -25.08 1.79 22.43
C ILE A 146 -24.98 1.13 21.07
N LYS A 147 -24.98 1.93 20.00
CA LYS A 147 -24.83 1.41 18.64
C LYS A 147 -24.25 2.42 17.67
N ARG A 148 -23.76 1.91 16.53
CA ARG A 148 -23.39 2.68 15.34
C ARG A 148 -24.02 2.07 14.10
N ASP A 149 -24.65 2.89 13.31
CA ASP A 149 -25.12 2.53 11.97
C ASP A 149 -24.11 3.02 10.92
N PHE A 150 -23.85 2.21 9.90
CA PHE A 150 -22.93 2.51 8.80
C PHE A 150 -23.67 2.57 7.47
N TYR A 151 -23.32 3.59 6.67
CA TYR A 151 -24.02 3.94 5.44
C TYR A 151 -23.06 4.05 4.26
N SER A 152 -23.48 3.53 3.12
CA SER A 152 -22.98 3.89 1.80
C SER A 152 -24.08 4.68 1.06
N TYR A 153 -24.74 4.13 0.06
CA TYR A 153 -25.99 4.68 -0.50
C TYR A 153 -27.22 4.25 0.32
N THR A 154 -27.07 3.24 1.15
CA THR A 154 -28.05 2.74 2.12
C THR A 154 -27.33 2.28 3.40
N LYS A 155 -28.08 1.93 4.42
CA LYS A 155 -27.50 1.33 5.63
C LYS A 155 -27.06 -0.11 5.30
N TYR A 156 -25.78 -0.43 5.56
CA TYR A 156 -25.25 -1.76 5.28
C TYR A 156 -24.82 -2.54 6.52
N ALA A 157 -24.52 -1.87 7.63
CA ALA A 157 -24.17 -2.53 8.89
C ALA A 157 -24.58 -1.72 10.11
N THR A 158 -24.74 -2.40 11.25
CA THR A 158 -24.90 -1.81 12.58
C THR A 158 -24.00 -2.54 13.57
N GLU A 159 -23.23 -1.84 14.38
CA GLU A 159 -22.54 -2.35 15.55
C GLU A 159 -23.37 -2.07 16.80
N TYR A 160 -23.50 -3.06 17.69
CA TYR A 160 -24.12 -2.94 19.00
C TYR A 160 -23.08 -3.14 20.09
N TYR A 161 -23.14 -2.29 21.11
CA TYR A 161 -22.17 -2.22 22.18
C TYR A 161 -22.79 -2.72 23.50
N SER A 162 -21.96 -3.25 24.40
CA SER A 162 -22.38 -3.79 25.70
C SER A 162 -23.09 -2.75 26.57
N GLY A 163 -22.81 -1.46 26.37
CA GLY A 163 -23.33 -0.38 27.19
C GLY A 163 -22.73 -0.34 28.61
N ASP A 164 -21.66 -1.10 28.87
CA ASP A 164 -20.95 -1.06 30.12
C ASP A 164 -20.15 0.24 30.29
N THR A 165 -20.11 0.79 31.49
CA THR A 165 -19.38 2.04 31.79
C THR A 165 -17.87 1.84 31.89
N HIS A 166 -17.41 0.62 32.15
CA HIS A 166 -16.01 0.29 32.38
C HIS A 166 -15.38 -0.47 31.20
N ASP A 167 -16.19 -1.28 30.49
CA ASP A 167 -15.75 -2.10 29.36
C ASP A 167 -16.81 -2.09 28.25
N ASN A 168 -16.85 -1.01 27.48
CA ASN A 168 -17.80 -0.87 26.38
C ASN A 168 -17.23 -1.42 25.08
N HIS A 169 -17.50 -2.67 24.78
CA HIS A 169 -17.08 -3.38 23.59
C HIS A 169 -18.25 -3.75 22.66
N VAL A 170 -17.96 -4.07 21.42
CA VAL A 170 -18.94 -4.56 20.47
C VAL A 170 -19.34 -5.98 20.84
N VAL A 171 -20.65 -6.22 21.01
CA VAL A 171 -21.21 -7.54 21.34
C VAL A 171 -21.76 -8.27 20.12
N PHE A 172 -22.30 -7.55 19.14
CA PHE A 172 -22.69 -8.12 17.87
C PHE A 172 -22.76 -7.06 16.77
N ARG A 173 -22.76 -7.52 15.52
CA ARG A 173 -23.00 -6.71 14.32
C ARG A 173 -24.07 -7.33 13.46
N GLU A 174 -24.93 -6.49 12.92
CA GLU A 174 -25.89 -6.88 11.89
C GLU A 174 -25.43 -6.34 10.55
N PHE A 175 -25.48 -7.19 9.52
CA PHE A 175 -25.24 -6.82 8.13
C PHE A 175 -26.55 -6.96 7.36
N TYR A 176 -26.85 -5.98 6.51
CA TYR A 176 -28.15 -5.83 5.90
C TYR A 176 -28.14 -6.11 4.40
N ASN A 177 -29.32 -6.48 3.88
CA ASN A 177 -29.65 -6.41 2.47
C ASN A 177 -30.16 -5.01 2.10
N GLY A 178 -30.25 -4.71 0.81
CA GLY A 178 -30.70 -3.42 0.29
C GLY A 178 -32.15 -3.08 0.64
N ASP A 179 -32.99 -4.08 0.92
CA ASP A 179 -34.36 -3.92 1.42
C ASP A 179 -34.44 -3.65 2.93
N GLY A 180 -33.32 -3.67 3.62
CA GLY A 180 -33.20 -3.44 5.06
C GLY A 180 -33.39 -4.69 5.93
N THR A 181 -33.57 -5.88 5.33
CA THR A 181 -33.57 -7.15 6.06
C THR A 181 -32.16 -7.51 6.52
N ILE A 182 -32.04 -8.24 7.64
CA ILE A 182 -30.74 -8.72 8.15
C ILE A 182 -30.31 -9.89 7.26
N ALA A 183 -29.15 -9.75 6.61
CA ALA A 183 -28.52 -10.81 5.82
C ALA A 183 -27.88 -11.85 6.76
N TYR A 184 -27.14 -11.36 7.77
CA TYR A 184 -26.55 -12.19 8.81
C TYR A 184 -26.14 -11.33 10.02
N THR A 185 -25.88 -12.01 11.15
CA THR A 185 -25.39 -11.39 12.39
C THR A 185 -24.04 -11.98 12.78
N GLN A 186 -23.08 -11.13 13.12
CA GLN A 186 -21.80 -11.51 13.73
C GLN A 186 -21.91 -11.31 15.25
N HIS A 187 -21.79 -12.36 16.02
CA HIS A 187 -21.73 -12.33 17.49
C HIS A 187 -20.27 -12.34 17.96
N LEU A 188 -19.97 -11.62 19.04
CA LEU A 188 -18.64 -11.44 19.62
C LEU A 188 -18.72 -11.65 21.12
N ASP A 189 -17.80 -12.40 21.72
CA ASP A 189 -17.80 -12.66 23.16
C ASP A 189 -16.87 -11.74 23.97
N GLY A 190 -16.15 -10.83 23.30
CA GLY A 190 -15.16 -9.96 23.92
C GLY A 190 -13.79 -10.61 24.18
N GLU A 191 -13.65 -11.92 24.03
CA GLU A 191 -12.40 -12.67 24.16
C GLU A 191 -11.73 -12.98 22.81
N GLY A 192 -12.37 -12.55 21.72
CA GLY A 192 -11.90 -12.72 20.35
C GLY A 192 -12.53 -13.88 19.60
N HIS A 193 -13.49 -14.60 20.20
CA HIS A 193 -14.30 -15.58 19.48
C HIS A 193 -15.47 -14.90 18.78
N GLU A 194 -15.84 -15.44 17.62
CA GLU A 194 -16.88 -14.89 16.79
C GLU A 194 -17.73 -15.98 16.16
N LEU A 195 -19.01 -15.69 15.98
CA LEU A 195 -20.00 -16.55 15.32
C LEU A 195 -20.75 -15.71 14.28
N PHE A 196 -20.78 -16.18 13.05
CA PHE A 196 -21.60 -15.61 11.98
C PHE A 196 -22.87 -16.45 11.81
N GLU A 197 -24.02 -15.88 12.19
CA GLU A 197 -25.32 -16.51 12.13
C GLU A 197 -26.07 -16.08 10.87
N PHE A 198 -26.29 -17.03 9.97
CA PHE A 198 -27.09 -16.87 8.76
C PHE A 198 -28.45 -17.59 8.90
N PRO A 199 -29.45 -17.29 8.10
CA PRO A 199 -30.74 -17.92 8.19
C PRO A 199 -30.75 -19.46 8.13
N ASN A 200 -29.76 -20.05 7.43
CA ASN A 200 -29.73 -21.49 7.19
C ASN A 200 -28.44 -22.19 7.67
N GLN A 201 -27.43 -21.45 8.09
CA GLN A 201 -26.14 -22.01 8.51
C GLN A 201 -25.36 -21.04 9.38
N ASN A 202 -24.36 -21.54 10.11
CA ASN A 202 -23.48 -20.73 10.94
C ASN A 202 -22.02 -20.98 10.57
N TYR A 203 -21.20 -19.94 10.69
CA TYR A 203 -19.74 -20.03 10.60
C TYR A 203 -19.14 -19.61 11.95
N TYR A 204 -18.18 -20.36 12.44
CA TYR A 204 -17.66 -20.23 13.80
C TYR A 204 -16.36 -19.42 13.87
N SER A 205 -15.96 -18.83 12.75
CA SER A 205 -14.80 -17.95 12.67
C SER A 205 -14.83 -17.14 11.35
N LYS A 206 -14.09 -16.04 11.31
CA LYS A 206 -13.78 -15.30 10.06
C LYS A 206 -13.11 -16.23 9.03
N THR A 207 -12.27 -17.16 9.50
CA THR A 207 -11.63 -18.17 8.63
C THR A 207 -12.64 -19.04 7.90
N ASP A 208 -13.69 -19.51 8.59
CA ASP A 208 -14.75 -20.31 7.97
C ASP A 208 -15.57 -19.49 6.98
N LEU A 209 -15.89 -18.24 7.34
CA LEU A 209 -16.61 -17.33 6.45
C LEU A 209 -15.78 -17.02 5.19
N TYR A 210 -14.48 -16.79 5.34
CA TYR A 210 -13.56 -16.54 4.21
C TYR A 210 -13.42 -17.77 3.31
N ARG A 211 -13.30 -18.96 3.89
CA ARG A 211 -13.29 -20.24 3.14
C ARG A 211 -14.57 -20.39 2.30
N GLU A 212 -15.73 -20.10 2.88
CA GLU A 212 -17.00 -20.16 2.15
C GLU A 212 -17.06 -19.16 1.01
N MET A 213 -16.53 -17.95 1.20
CA MET A 213 -16.44 -16.97 0.11
C MET A 213 -15.55 -17.49 -1.02
N LEU A 214 -14.39 -18.07 -0.73
CA LEU A 214 -13.48 -18.64 -1.75
C LEU A 214 -14.17 -19.76 -2.54
N LEU A 215 -14.88 -20.65 -1.85
CA LEU A 215 -15.64 -21.71 -2.50
C LEU A 215 -16.76 -21.18 -3.41
N LYS A 216 -17.45 -20.11 -2.98
CA LYS A 216 -18.53 -19.48 -3.77
C LYS A 216 -18.02 -18.66 -4.95
N LEU A 217 -16.79 -18.16 -4.92
CA LEU A 217 -16.16 -17.51 -6.06
C LEU A 217 -15.96 -18.45 -7.23
N ASN A 218 -15.89 -19.77 -6.97
CA ASN A 218 -15.85 -20.83 -7.97
C ASN A 218 -14.83 -20.57 -9.08
N PHE A 219 -13.57 -20.46 -8.69
CA PHE A 219 -12.45 -20.17 -9.58
C PHE A 219 -12.39 -21.14 -10.77
N LYS A 220 -11.96 -20.63 -11.92
CA LYS A 220 -11.88 -21.37 -13.18
C LYS A 220 -10.41 -21.69 -13.53
N PRO A 221 -10.16 -22.69 -14.41
CA PRO A 221 -8.79 -23.03 -14.81
C PRO A 221 -7.98 -21.88 -15.41
N ASP A 222 -8.66 -20.95 -16.08
CA ASP A 222 -8.03 -19.78 -16.72
C ASP A 222 -7.86 -18.59 -15.77
N ASP A 223 -8.50 -18.62 -14.59
CA ASP A 223 -8.35 -17.56 -13.59
C ASP A 223 -6.94 -17.57 -12.98
N ILE A 224 -6.52 -16.39 -12.53
CA ILE A 224 -5.25 -16.20 -11.85
C ILE A 224 -5.52 -15.57 -10.49
N ILE A 225 -4.94 -16.12 -9.45
CA ILE A 225 -4.97 -15.56 -8.10
C ILE A 225 -3.58 -15.01 -7.79
N ILE A 226 -3.51 -13.72 -7.45
CA ILE A 226 -2.28 -13.05 -7.03
C ILE A 226 -2.36 -12.82 -5.53
N LEU A 227 -1.47 -13.48 -4.78
CA LEU A 227 -1.36 -13.38 -3.34
C LEU A 227 -0.16 -12.50 -2.97
N ASP A 228 -0.40 -11.21 -2.73
CA ASP A 228 0.63 -10.22 -2.43
C ASP A 228 1.21 -10.35 -1.02
N ARG A 229 0.39 -10.73 -0.04
CA ARG A 229 0.79 -10.93 1.36
C ARG A 229 0.05 -12.10 1.98
N MET A 230 0.76 -12.82 2.83
CA MET A 230 0.14 -13.69 3.83
C MET A 230 -0.02 -12.92 5.14
N ASP A 231 -1.08 -13.24 5.88
CA ASP A 231 -1.27 -12.72 7.22
C ASP A 231 -0.30 -13.40 8.19
N GLU A 232 0.34 -12.61 9.07
CA GLU A 232 1.15 -13.13 10.17
C GLU A 232 0.34 -13.39 11.44
N ASP A 233 -0.93 -12.93 11.48
CA ASP A 233 -1.78 -13.13 12.65
C ASP A 233 -2.12 -14.61 12.79
N LYS A 234 -1.76 -15.19 13.94
CA LYS A 234 -1.99 -16.61 14.26
C LYS A 234 -3.46 -17.04 14.21
N GLN A 235 -4.38 -16.09 14.16
CA GLN A 235 -5.82 -16.35 14.11
C GLN A 235 -6.38 -16.40 12.68
N LEU A 236 -5.62 -15.92 11.67
CA LEU A 236 -6.10 -15.83 10.30
C LEU A 236 -5.09 -16.41 9.33
N VAL A 237 -5.39 -17.60 8.86
CA VAL A 237 -4.58 -18.35 7.89
C VAL A 237 -4.98 -17.97 6.46
N ASN A 238 -5.25 -16.68 6.18
CA ASN A 238 -5.75 -16.22 4.89
C ASN A 238 -4.93 -16.72 3.70
N GLY A 239 -3.61 -16.61 3.80
CA GLY A 239 -2.73 -17.09 2.75
C GLY A 239 -2.80 -18.61 2.58
N GLN A 240 -2.84 -19.38 3.66
CA GLN A 240 -2.95 -20.85 3.60
C GLN A 240 -4.29 -21.26 2.97
N LEU A 241 -5.39 -20.58 3.27
CA LEU A 241 -6.68 -20.85 2.62
C LEU A 241 -6.63 -20.65 1.11
N ILE A 242 -5.86 -19.68 0.62
CA ILE A 242 -5.65 -19.52 -0.83
C ILE A 242 -4.91 -20.74 -1.40
N PHE A 243 -3.85 -21.23 -0.74
CA PHE A 243 -3.17 -22.46 -1.17
C PHE A 243 -4.09 -23.68 -1.17
N GLU A 244 -5.01 -23.78 -0.20
CA GLU A 244 -5.98 -24.89 -0.10
C GLU A 244 -7.10 -24.81 -1.15
N HIS A 245 -7.51 -23.60 -1.57
CA HIS A 245 -8.74 -23.37 -2.32
C HIS A 245 -8.57 -22.63 -3.64
N HIS A 246 -7.33 -22.36 -4.10
CA HIS A 246 -7.14 -21.66 -5.39
C HIS A 246 -7.46 -22.52 -6.60
N LEU A 247 -7.34 -23.85 -6.49
CA LEU A 247 -7.55 -24.72 -7.63
C LEU A 247 -9.01 -24.65 -8.15
N PRO A 248 -9.23 -24.68 -9.48
CA PRO A 248 -8.23 -24.93 -10.53
C PRO A 248 -7.48 -23.69 -11.05
N ALA A 249 -7.65 -22.51 -10.45
CA ALA A 249 -6.95 -21.28 -10.87
C ALA A 249 -5.43 -21.38 -10.65
N LYS A 250 -4.68 -20.55 -11.37
CA LYS A 250 -3.22 -20.44 -11.26
C LYS A 250 -2.86 -19.51 -10.10
N LEU A 251 -1.92 -19.90 -9.24
CA LEU A 251 -1.46 -19.09 -8.12
C LEU A 251 -0.16 -18.36 -8.46
N VAL A 252 -0.15 -17.03 -8.32
CA VAL A 252 1.00 -16.16 -8.55
C VAL A 252 1.38 -15.43 -7.27
N ILE A 253 2.65 -15.44 -6.92
CA ILE A 253 3.19 -14.84 -5.69
C ILE A 253 4.14 -13.68 -6.02
N PRO A 254 3.74 -12.42 -5.82
CA PRO A 254 4.66 -11.29 -5.83
C PRO A 254 5.54 -11.25 -4.57
N VAL A 255 6.82 -10.96 -4.76
CA VAL A 255 7.80 -10.81 -3.69
C VAL A 255 8.23 -9.34 -3.61
N HIS A 256 7.65 -8.61 -2.64
CA HIS A 256 7.76 -7.15 -2.55
C HIS A 256 8.95 -6.63 -1.74
N ALA A 257 9.60 -7.48 -0.94
CA ALA A 257 10.66 -7.12 -0.02
C ALA A 257 11.84 -8.09 -0.11
N ASP A 258 12.83 -7.90 0.75
CA ASP A 258 13.88 -8.89 0.95
C ASP A 258 13.25 -10.22 1.36
N HIS A 259 13.55 -11.27 0.61
CA HIS A 259 12.90 -12.55 0.74
C HIS A 259 13.62 -13.52 1.69
N TYR A 260 14.77 -13.13 2.23
CA TYR A 260 15.57 -13.90 3.16
C TYR A 260 16.41 -12.98 4.06
N ASP A 261 16.89 -13.51 5.18
CA ASP A 261 17.84 -12.84 6.06
C ASP A 261 19.27 -13.26 5.72
N LYS A 262 20.08 -12.29 5.27
CA LYS A 262 21.46 -12.49 4.86
C LYS A 262 22.37 -12.92 6.02
N HIS A 263 22.12 -12.46 7.25
CA HIS A 263 22.97 -12.74 8.41
C HIS A 263 22.78 -14.16 8.94
N TYR A 264 21.61 -14.74 8.72
CA TYR A 264 21.26 -16.08 9.16
C TYR A 264 21.22 -17.10 8.01
N THR A 265 21.71 -16.72 6.83
CA THR A 265 21.79 -17.57 5.64
C THR A 265 23.24 -17.93 5.34
N ASN A 266 23.50 -19.22 5.06
CA ASN A 266 24.82 -19.75 4.69
C ASN A 266 24.66 -20.86 3.62
N ASP A 267 25.75 -21.56 3.27
CA ASP A 267 25.72 -22.58 2.22
C ASP A 267 24.85 -23.83 2.57
N HIS A 268 24.44 -23.99 3.83
CA HIS A 268 23.68 -25.15 4.29
C HIS A 268 22.22 -24.85 4.60
N GLN A 269 21.90 -23.59 4.91
CA GLN A 269 20.56 -23.17 5.30
C GLN A 269 20.26 -21.76 4.87
N VAL A 270 18.99 -21.49 4.61
CA VAL A 270 18.44 -20.17 4.36
C VAL A 270 17.41 -19.85 5.42
N LEU A 271 17.48 -18.64 5.99
CA LEU A 271 16.39 -18.09 6.77
C LEU A 271 15.53 -17.24 5.83
N TRP A 272 14.45 -17.84 5.35
CA TRP A 272 13.45 -17.11 4.59
C TRP A 272 12.80 -16.02 5.45
N ASN A 273 12.44 -14.94 4.86
CA ASN A 273 11.59 -13.94 5.52
C ASN A 273 10.21 -14.57 5.80
N ASN A 274 9.68 -14.37 7.02
CA ASN A 274 8.42 -14.95 7.47
C ASN A 274 7.25 -14.70 6.52
N PHE A 275 7.23 -13.55 5.82
CA PHE A 275 6.23 -13.24 4.82
C PHE A 275 6.23 -14.19 3.61
N TYR A 276 7.32 -14.93 3.36
CA TYR A 276 7.48 -15.73 2.15
C TYR A 276 7.85 -17.19 2.42
N GLU A 277 8.18 -17.56 3.66
CA GLU A 277 8.65 -18.93 4.00
C GLU A 277 7.63 -19.97 3.55
N TYR A 278 6.35 -19.77 3.87
CA TYR A 278 5.29 -20.72 3.50
C TYR A 278 5.21 -20.89 1.98
N GLN A 279 5.19 -19.79 1.22
CA GLN A 279 5.09 -19.81 -0.24
C GLN A 279 6.31 -20.48 -0.89
N PHE A 280 7.51 -20.30 -0.33
CA PHE A 280 8.73 -20.91 -0.87
C PHE A 280 8.85 -22.39 -0.54
N THR A 281 8.34 -22.81 0.60
CA THR A 281 8.32 -24.23 0.97
C THR A 281 7.23 -25.01 0.25
N HIS A 282 6.11 -24.36 -0.10
CA HIS A 282 5.00 -24.92 -0.88
C HIS A 282 5.08 -24.54 -2.37
N TYR A 283 6.27 -24.40 -2.90
CA TYR A 283 6.51 -23.93 -4.28
C TYR A 283 5.82 -24.74 -5.37
N ARG A 284 5.40 -25.99 -5.08
CA ARG A 284 4.73 -26.88 -6.05
C ARG A 284 3.31 -26.44 -6.37
N ASP A 285 2.69 -25.70 -5.46
CA ASP A 285 1.35 -25.16 -5.63
C ASP A 285 1.36 -23.77 -6.30
N VAL A 286 2.56 -23.19 -6.46
CA VAL A 286 2.76 -21.86 -7.06
C VAL A 286 3.06 -21.98 -8.54
N SER A 287 2.22 -21.36 -9.37
CA SER A 287 2.39 -21.35 -10.83
C SER A 287 3.52 -20.42 -11.26
N ALA A 288 3.67 -19.26 -10.63
CA ALA A 288 4.79 -18.35 -10.86
C ALA A 288 5.06 -17.42 -9.67
N TYR A 289 6.33 -17.03 -9.51
CA TYR A 289 6.73 -15.90 -8.67
C TYR A 289 6.97 -14.66 -9.52
N VAL A 290 6.63 -13.51 -8.96
CA VAL A 290 6.92 -12.20 -9.57
C VAL A 290 7.83 -11.42 -8.63
N VAL A 291 8.97 -10.97 -9.11
CA VAL A 291 9.92 -10.12 -8.40
C VAL A 291 10.08 -8.79 -9.11
N ALA A 292 10.43 -7.74 -8.37
CA ALA A 292 10.48 -6.40 -8.93
C ALA A 292 11.71 -6.12 -9.80
N THR A 293 12.81 -6.85 -9.60
CA THR A 293 14.11 -6.59 -10.25
C THR A 293 14.76 -7.87 -10.75
N ASP A 294 15.57 -7.76 -11.80
CA ASP A 294 16.33 -8.90 -12.32
C ASP A 294 17.34 -9.43 -11.31
N ARG A 295 17.91 -8.56 -10.49
CA ARG A 295 18.84 -8.97 -9.43
C ARG A 295 18.17 -9.86 -8.39
N GLN A 296 16.95 -9.51 -7.97
CA GLN A 296 16.17 -10.36 -7.06
C GLN A 296 15.79 -11.68 -7.72
N ARG A 297 15.43 -11.68 -9.02
CA ARG A 297 15.13 -12.91 -9.78
C ARG A 297 16.33 -13.86 -9.81
N GLU A 298 17.52 -13.37 -10.13
CA GLU A 298 18.75 -14.18 -10.17
C GLU A 298 19.04 -14.82 -8.81
N LEU A 299 18.96 -14.01 -7.74
CA LEU A 299 19.22 -14.47 -6.39
C LEU A 299 18.20 -15.52 -5.93
N LEU A 300 16.90 -15.22 -6.06
CA LEU A 300 15.83 -16.15 -5.68
C LEU A 300 15.89 -17.45 -6.49
N THR A 301 16.18 -17.37 -7.80
CA THR A 301 16.36 -18.56 -8.65
C THR A 301 17.51 -19.45 -8.13
N SER A 302 18.65 -18.83 -7.78
CA SER A 302 19.80 -19.53 -7.25
C SER A 302 19.49 -20.21 -5.91
N GLN A 303 18.82 -19.50 -5.02
CA GLN A 303 18.45 -20.00 -3.69
C GLN A 303 17.39 -21.10 -3.76
N GLN A 304 16.35 -20.96 -4.58
CA GLN A 304 15.34 -22.00 -4.79
C GLN A 304 15.97 -23.29 -5.35
N LYS A 305 16.91 -23.16 -6.28
CA LYS A 305 17.66 -24.29 -6.80
C LYS A 305 18.53 -24.96 -5.73
N HIS A 306 19.20 -24.16 -4.90
CA HIS A 306 20.15 -24.66 -3.89
C HIS A 306 19.45 -25.30 -2.70
N PHE A 307 18.50 -24.59 -2.09
CA PHE A 307 17.89 -25.01 -0.83
C PHE A 307 16.66 -25.91 -1.02
N ASN A 308 15.82 -25.63 -2.01
CA ASN A 308 14.59 -26.37 -2.25
C ASN A 308 14.70 -27.40 -3.40
N HIS A 309 15.84 -27.47 -4.08
CA HIS A 309 16.06 -28.30 -5.28
C HIS A 309 14.98 -28.05 -6.35
N ALA A 310 14.47 -26.83 -6.42
CA ALA A 310 13.36 -26.41 -7.24
C ALA A 310 13.80 -25.48 -8.38
N LYS A 311 13.01 -25.45 -9.45
CA LYS A 311 13.16 -24.53 -10.57
C LYS A 311 11.80 -23.88 -10.87
N PRO A 312 11.25 -23.07 -9.94
CA PRO A 312 9.98 -22.43 -10.18
C PRO A 312 10.11 -21.39 -11.30
N GLN A 313 8.99 -21.07 -11.94
CA GLN A 313 8.91 -19.93 -12.84
C GLN A 313 9.03 -18.62 -12.04
N ILE A 314 10.02 -17.79 -12.35
CA ILE A 314 10.24 -16.50 -11.68
C ILE A 314 10.37 -15.42 -12.74
N ASN A 315 9.44 -14.47 -12.73
CA ASN A 315 9.34 -13.39 -13.71
C ASN A 315 9.70 -12.05 -13.09
N THR A 316 10.43 -11.21 -13.81
CA THR A 316 10.71 -9.84 -13.38
C THR A 316 9.63 -8.91 -13.92
N ILE A 317 8.76 -8.42 -13.02
CA ILE A 317 7.76 -7.41 -13.35
C ILE A 317 7.84 -6.31 -12.28
N PRO A 318 8.19 -5.08 -12.65
CA PRO A 318 8.28 -3.96 -11.72
C PRO A 318 6.98 -3.75 -10.94
N VAL A 319 7.10 -3.44 -9.65
CA VAL A 319 5.93 -3.15 -8.78
C VAL A 319 5.33 -1.76 -9.04
N GLY A 320 6.06 -0.89 -9.76
CA GLY A 320 5.59 0.42 -10.15
C GLY A 320 5.77 0.67 -11.65
N SER A 321 5.16 1.71 -12.16
CA SER A 321 5.32 2.15 -13.54
C SER A 321 5.19 3.66 -13.68
N LEU A 322 5.68 4.18 -14.80
CA LEU A 322 5.64 5.58 -15.18
C LEU A 322 4.65 5.76 -16.34
N GLU A 323 3.69 6.68 -16.21
CA GLU A 323 2.79 7.01 -17.32
C GLU A 323 3.58 7.60 -18.51
N HIS A 324 4.53 8.47 -18.20
CA HIS A 324 5.41 9.14 -19.16
C HIS A 324 6.71 9.57 -18.47
N LEU A 325 7.73 9.87 -19.27
CA LEU A 325 8.95 10.49 -18.78
C LEU A 325 8.69 11.99 -18.54
N VAL A 326 9.13 12.51 -17.39
CA VAL A 326 8.90 13.91 -17.00
C VAL A 326 10.14 14.74 -17.34
N LYS A 327 10.05 15.53 -18.41
CA LYS A 327 11.12 16.45 -18.80
C LYS A 327 10.93 17.82 -18.10
N PRO A 328 12.03 18.50 -17.74
CA PRO A 328 11.93 19.79 -17.07
C PRO A 328 11.37 20.85 -18.03
N GLU A 329 10.33 21.56 -17.58
CA GLU A 329 9.74 22.72 -18.30
C GLU A 329 10.62 23.98 -18.22
N LYS A 330 11.46 24.04 -17.18
CA LYS A 330 12.38 25.15 -16.88
C LYS A 330 13.77 24.55 -16.57
N PRO A 331 14.85 25.33 -16.70
CA PRO A 331 16.15 24.87 -16.24
C PRO A 331 16.10 24.36 -14.80
N ARG A 332 16.73 23.23 -14.55
CA ARG A 332 16.84 22.65 -13.19
C ARG A 332 17.56 23.62 -12.27
N LYS A 333 17.25 23.57 -10.97
CA LYS A 333 17.98 24.34 -9.97
C LYS A 333 19.42 23.79 -9.89
N THR A 334 20.38 24.64 -10.18
CA THR A 334 21.80 24.28 -10.18
C THR A 334 22.23 23.75 -8.82
N HIS A 335 23.11 22.74 -8.80
CA HIS A 335 23.66 22.09 -7.62
C HIS A 335 22.59 21.68 -6.58
N SER A 336 21.50 21.08 -7.06
CA SER A 336 20.36 20.69 -6.23
C SER A 336 20.24 19.19 -6.06
N LEU A 337 20.14 18.77 -4.81
CA LEU A 337 19.86 17.41 -4.39
C LEU A 337 18.40 17.28 -3.94
N ILE A 338 17.81 16.14 -4.24
CA ILE A 338 16.53 15.71 -3.68
C ILE A 338 16.67 14.29 -3.12
N THR A 339 16.02 14.04 -2.00
CA THR A 339 15.72 12.69 -1.52
C THR A 339 14.24 12.61 -1.13
N ALA A 340 13.60 11.46 -1.36
CA ALA A 340 12.19 11.26 -1.07
C ALA A 340 11.97 9.85 -0.52
N SER A 341 11.58 9.77 0.76
CA SER A 341 11.32 8.50 1.45
C SER A 341 10.55 8.72 2.75
N ARG A 342 10.08 7.65 3.38
CA ARG A 342 9.72 7.71 4.79
C ARG A 342 10.94 8.17 5.61
N LEU A 343 10.74 9.03 6.59
CA LEU A 343 11.80 9.43 7.51
C LEU A 343 11.94 8.35 8.60
N ALA A 344 12.59 7.25 8.24
CA ALA A 344 12.81 6.07 9.05
C ALA A 344 14.31 5.72 9.07
N ASN A 345 14.73 5.01 10.11
CA ASN A 345 16.14 4.76 10.39
C ASN A 345 16.88 4.07 9.22
N GLU A 346 16.25 3.09 8.57
CA GLU A 346 16.82 2.33 7.44
C GLU A 346 17.06 3.16 6.18
N LYS A 347 16.51 4.39 6.12
CA LYS A 347 16.71 5.33 5.01
C LYS A 347 17.95 6.20 5.18
N HIS A 348 18.52 6.23 6.35
CA HIS A 348 19.76 6.95 6.69
C HIS A 348 19.86 8.37 6.11
N ILE A 349 18.77 9.13 6.29
CA ILE A 349 18.72 10.55 5.86
C ILE A 349 19.76 11.38 6.63
N ASP A 350 20.13 10.96 7.83
CA ASP A 350 21.23 11.55 8.61
C ASP A 350 22.57 11.50 7.86
N TRP A 351 22.92 10.38 7.22
CA TRP A 351 24.15 10.29 6.40
C TRP A 351 24.09 11.24 5.19
N VAL A 352 22.91 11.37 4.57
CA VAL A 352 22.70 12.28 3.43
C VAL A 352 22.88 13.74 3.87
N ILE A 353 22.36 14.11 5.05
CA ILE A 353 22.54 15.45 5.63
C ILE A 353 24.01 15.73 5.90
N GLU A 354 24.72 14.86 6.63
CA GLU A 354 26.13 15.03 6.96
C GLU A 354 27.01 15.09 5.71
N ALA A 355 26.75 14.23 4.73
CA ALA A 355 27.44 14.25 3.44
C ALA A 355 27.21 15.57 2.69
N THR A 356 25.99 16.11 2.71
CA THR A 356 25.66 17.39 2.08
C THR A 356 26.41 18.54 2.79
N VAL A 357 26.47 18.53 4.11
CA VAL A 357 27.24 19.53 4.90
C VAL A 357 28.74 19.50 4.53
N VAL A 358 29.29 18.30 4.36
CA VAL A 358 30.69 18.15 3.95
C VAL A 358 30.91 18.66 2.51
N ALA A 359 30.03 18.24 1.57
CA ALA A 359 30.12 18.61 0.16
C ALA A 359 29.89 20.11 -0.09
N HIS A 360 29.02 20.75 0.72
CA HIS A 360 28.73 22.19 0.63
C HIS A 360 29.99 23.09 0.84
N LYS A 361 31.02 22.58 1.52
CA LYS A 361 32.29 23.30 1.67
C LYS A 361 33.02 23.46 0.34
N THR A 362 32.82 22.57 -0.61
CA THR A 362 33.41 22.58 -1.96
C THR A 362 32.45 23.16 -3.00
N VAL A 363 31.17 22.80 -2.92
CA VAL A 363 30.10 23.29 -3.80
C VAL A 363 29.21 24.23 -2.97
N SER A 364 29.60 25.52 -2.87
CA SER A 364 29.06 26.47 -1.89
C SER A 364 27.58 26.88 -2.11
N ASP A 365 27.00 26.61 -3.26
CA ASP A 365 25.60 26.82 -3.59
C ASP A 365 24.78 25.50 -3.63
N LEU A 366 25.36 24.39 -3.15
CA LEU A 366 24.69 23.10 -3.02
C LEU A 366 23.47 23.21 -2.11
N THR A 367 22.37 22.61 -2.51
CA THR A 367 21.13 22.54 -1.71
C THR A 367 20.59 21.12 -1.67
N LEU A 368 19.90 20.79 -0.57
CA LEU A 368 19.21 19.51 -0.37
C LEU A 368 17.79 19.76 0.12
N ASP A 369 16.81 19.23 -0.61
CA ASP A 369 15.42 19.17 -0.17
C ASP A 369 15.02 17.71 0.11
N ILE A 370 14.48 17.46 1.32
CA ILE A 370 14.13 16.13 1.84
C ILE A 370 12.61 16.04 1.91
N TYR A 371 12.01 15.16 1.10
CA TYR A 371 10.58 14.94 1.05
C TYR A 371 10.18 13.67 1.79
N GLY A 372 9.09 13.75 2.52
CA GLY A 372 8.49 12.67 3.30
C GLY A 372 8.27 13.01 4.76
N GLU A 373 7.65 12.09 5.46
CA GLU A 373 7.36 12.18 6.90
C GLU A 373 7.78 10.87 7.59
N GLY A 374 7.91 10.93 8.91
CA GLY A 374 8.24 9.76 9.74
C GLY A 374 8.81 10.11 11.10
N GLY A 375 9.07 9.07 11.90
CA GLY A 375 9.50 9.20 13.29
C GLY A 375 10.83 9.93 13.48
N GLU A 376 11.69 9.96 12.46
CA GLU A 376 13.02 10.58 12.52
C GLU A 376 12.97 12.11 12.30
N ARG A 377 11.82 12.70 11.94
CA ARG A 377 11.73 14.11 11.55
C ARG A 377 12.41 15.08 12.54
N SER A 378 12.08 14.97 13.83
CA SER A 378 12.63 15.87 14.86
C SER A 378 14.15 15.72 14.98
N ARG A 379 14.65 14.48 15.01
CA ARG A 379 16.09 14.18 15.09
C ARG A 379 16.84 14.74 13.88
N LEU A 380 16.26 14.63 12.69
CA LEU A 380 16.88 15.15 11.47
C LEU A 380 16.89 16.69 11.44
N GLN A 381 15.82 17.34 11.92
CA GLN A 381 15.80 18.81 12.06
C GLN A 381 16.87 19.30 13.05
N ASP A 382 17.00 18.64 14.18
CA ASP A 382 18.04 18.96 15.17
C ASP A 382 19.45 18.80 14.56
N LEU A 383 19.66 17.77 13.73
CA LEU A 383 20.92 17.54 13.03
C LEU A 383 21.23 18.65 12.03
N ILE A 384 20.26 19.11 11.24
CA ILE A 384 20.39 20.24 10.30
C ILE A 384 20.77 21.51 11.06
N THR A 385 20.06 21.82 12.14
CA THR A 385 20.31 23.03 12.94
C THR A 385 21.66 22.97 13.65
N LYS A 386 22.06 21.83 14.19
CA LYS A 386 23.40 21.62 14.80
C LYS A 386 24.53 21.90 13.83
N ASN A 387 24.35 21.57 12.55
CA ASN A 387 25.33 21.81 11.49
C ASN A 387 25.22 23.22 10.88
N ASN A 388 24.32 24.11 11.37
CA ASN A 388 24.03 25.43 10.79
C ASN A 388 23.65 25.35 9.31
N ALA A 389 22.91 24.28 8.90
CA ALA A 389 22.60 23.96 7.52
C ALA A 389 21.19 24.39 7.10
N ASP A 390 20.40 25.02 7.97
CA ASP A 390 19.00 25.40 7.73
C ASP A 390 18.79 26.29 6.49
N SER A 391 19.81 26.99 6.02
CA SER A 391 19.72 27.84 4.82
C SER A 391 19.73 27.05 3.52
N TYR A 392 20.30 25.83 3.47
CA TYR A 392 20.49 25.04 2.25
C TYR A 392 20.01 23.59 2.35
N ILE A 393 19.61 23.08 3.54
CA ILE A 393 18.99 21.77 3.74
C ILE A 393 17.59 21.96 4.35
N LYS A 394 16.54 21.37 3.73
CA LYS A 394 15.15 21.55 4.17
C LYS A 394 14.36 20.26 4.24
N LEU A 395 13.59 20.08 5.32
CA LEU A 395 12.55 19.05 5.45
C LEU A 395 11.25 19.58 4.86
N MET A 396 10.87 19.10 3.69
CA MET A 396 9.74 19.59 2.89
C MET A 396 8.40 18.98 3.29
N GLY A 397 8.40 17.93 4.13
CA GLY A 397 7.20 17.18 4.48
C GLY A 397 6.70 16.26 3.37
N GLN A 398 5.55 15.65 3.59
CA GLN A 398 4.91 14.81 2.59
C GLN A 398 4.20 15.69 1.54
N GLN A 399 4.49 15.45 0.26
CA GLN A 399 3.91 16.16 -0.87
C GLN A 399 3.71 15.21 -2.04
N ASP A 400 2.82 15.58 -2.98
CA ASP A 400 2.76 14.96 -4.30
C ASP A 400 4.02 15.35 -5.10
N LEU A 401 4.81 14.37 -5.49
CA LEU A 401 6.10 14.56 -6.15
C LEU A 401 6.03 14.48 -7.68
N LYS A 402 4.89 14.22 -8.26
CA LYS A 402 4.69 14.02 -9.71
C LYS A 402 5.40 15.06 -10.59
N ASN A 403 5.44 16.32 -10.16
CA ASN A 403 6.08 17.43 -10.87
C ASN A 403 7.22 18.10 -10.06
N VAL A 404 7.72 17.43 -9.05
CA VAL A 404 8.74 17.98 -8.15
C VAL A 404 10.14 17.58 -8.61
N TYR A 405 10.37 16.30 -8.89
CA TYR A 405 11.68 15.77 -9.28
C TYR A 405 12.34 16.54 -10.42
N GLN A 406 11.58 16.91 -11.46
CA GLN A 406 12.10 17.62 -12.63
C GLN A 406 12.81 18.95 -12.33
N LYS A 407 12.65 19.49 -11.10
CA LYS A 407 13.27 20.76 -10.67
C LYS A 407 14.70 20.58 -10.18
N TYR A 408 15.12 19.35 -9.89
CA TYR A 408 16.40 19.01 -9.30
C TYR A 408 17.35 18.35 -10.33
N GLU A 409 18.64 18.39 -10.05
CA GLU A 409 19.65 17.74 -10.91
C GLU A 409 19.95 16.32 -10.46
N THR A 410 19.91 16.05 -9.13
CA THR A 410 20.41 14.79 -8.59
C THR A 410 19.50 14.25 -7.49
N TYR A 411 19.21 12.95 -7.56
CA TYR A 411 18.59 12.19 -6.48
C TYR A 411 19.68 11.50 -5.66
N ILE A 412 19.57 11.55 -4.33
CA ILE A 412 20.50 10.90 -3.42
C ILE A 412 19.77 9.97 -2.45
N ALA A 413 20.26 8.73 -2.29
CA ALA A 413 19.74 7.71 -1.40
C ALA A 413 20.79 7.26 -0.38
N GLY A 414 20.44 7.36 0.90
CA GLY A 414 21.25 6.80 2.00
C GLY A 414 20.86 5.38 2.41
N SER A 415 19.82 4.81 1.82
CA SER A 415 19.23 3.51 2.20
C SER A 415 20.24 2.37 2.19
N THR A 416 20.14 1.48 3.19
CA THR A 416 20.91 0.24 3.29
C THR A 416 20.20 -0.98 2.75
N SER A 417 18.91 -0.86 2.45
CA SER A 417 18.08 -1.84 1.76
C SER A 417 16.98 -1.11 0.99
N GLU A 418 16.72 -1.54 -0.23
CA GLU A 418 15.68 -0.97 -1.10
C GLU A 418 15.12 -2.05 -2.03
N GLY A 419 13.96 -2.60 -1.70
CA GLY A 419 13.36 -3.71 -2.46
C GLY A 419 13.18 -3.38 -3.94
N PHE A 420 12.55 -2.25 -4.26
CA PHE A 420 12.45 -1.72 -5.62
C PHE A 420 12.81 -0.24 -5.67
N GLY A 421 12.21 0.59 -4.83
CA GLY A 421 12.42 2.03 -4.79
C GLY A 421 11.56 2.79 -5.80
N LEU A 422 10.28 2.96 -5.50
CA LEU A 422 9.37 3.77 -6.34
C LEU A 422 9.93 5.18 -6.56
N SER A 423 10.49 5.81 -5.52
CA SER A 423 11.12 7.12 -5.62
C SER A 423 12.38 7.14 -6.50
N LEU A 424 13.14 6.03 -6.53
CA LEU A 424 14.27 5.87 -7.47
C LEU A 424 13.75 5.79 -8.91
N MET A 425 12.70 5.00 -9.16
CA MET A 425 12.05 4.91 -10.46
C MET A 425 11.52 6.28 -10.93
N GLU A 426 10.85 7.02 -10.05
CA GLU A 426 10.34 8.36 -10.35
C GLU A 426 11.47 9.36 -10.64
N ALA A 427 12.58 9.26 -9.90
CA ALA A 427 13.76 10.08 -10.11
C ALA A 427 14.41 9.83 -11.48
N VAL A 428 14.65 8.56 -11.88
CA VAL A 428 15.17 8.26 -13.22
C VAL A 428 14.16 8.60 -14.31
N GLY A 429 12.85 8.44 -14.04
CA GLY A 429 11.76 8.85 -14.93
C GLY A 429 11.67 10.36 -15.15
N SER A 430 12.22 11.12 -14.21
CA SER A 430 12.40 12.57 -14.30
C SER A 430 13.81 12.98 -14.77
N GLY A 431 14.64 12.00 -15.16
CA GLY A 431 15.97 12.21 -15.70
C GLY A 431 16.97 12.77 -14.69
N LEU A 432 16.90 12.41 -13.40
CA LEU A 432 17.87 12.86 -12.42
C LEU A 432 19.15 12.03 -12.48
N SER A 433 20.30 12.65 -12.21
CA SER A 433 21.49 11.90 -11.83
C SER A 433 21.25 11.20 -10.48
N MET A 434 21.89 10.05 -10.26
CA MET A 434 21.59 9.17 -9.13
C MET A 434 22.82 8.91 -8.27
N ILE A 435 22.70 9.06 -6.97
CA ILE A 435 23.78 8.71 -6.01
C ILE A 435 23.19 7.79 -4.95
N GLY A 436 23.84 6.66 -4.68
CA GLY A 436 23.43 5.75 -3.62
C GLY A 436 24.41 4.60 -3.42
N PHE A 437 24.21 3.83 -2.36
CA PHE A 437 25.04 2.68 -2.04
C PHE A 437 24.67 1.45 -2.88
N ASP A 438 25.65 0.58 -3.14
CA ASP A 438 25.49 -0.73 -3.80
C ASP A 438 24.80 -1.71 -2.84
N VAL A 439 23.50 -1.53 -2.70
CA VAL A 439 22.62 -2.37 -1.88
C VAL A 439 21.50 -2.98 -2.72
N PRO A 440 21.05 -4.21 -2.42
CA PRO A 440 19.95 -4.85 -3.11
C PRO A 440 18.64 -4.10 -2.84
N TYR A 441 17.70 -4.02 -3.79
CA TYR A 441 17.82 -4.37 -5.22
C TYR A 441 17.61 -3.10 -6.07
N GLY A 442 16.92 -2.10 -5.50
CA GLY A 442 16.52 -0.87 -6.19
C GLY A 442 17.70 -0.02 -6.63
N ASN A 443 18.66 0.24 -5.72
CA ASN A 443 19.84 1.02 -6.09
C ASN A 443 20.61 0.36 -7.23
N GLN A 444 20.85 -0.95 -7.17
CA GLN A 444 21.50 -1.72 -8.24
C GLN A 444 20.72 -1.72 -9.56
N THR A 445 19.42 -1.46 -9.50
CA THR A 445 18.54 -1.42 -10.68
C THR A 445 18.53 -0.04 -11.35
N PHE A 446 18.51 1.04 -10.56
CA PHE A 446 18.31 2.40 -11.07
C PHE A 446 19.59 3.23 -11.15
N ILE A 447 20.69 2.77 -10.54
CA ILE A 447 21.98 3.45 -10.61
C ILE A 447 22.96 2.65 -11.47
N ALA A 448 23.17 3.08 -12.69
CA ALA A 448 24.21 2.58 -13.59
C ALA A 448 25.50 3.35 -13.31
N ASP A 449 26.42 2.77 -12.54
CA ASP A 449 27.64 3.43 -12.07
C ASP A 449 28.39 4.14 -13.20
N GLN A 450 28.72 5.41 -12.97
CA GLN A 450 29.42 6.31 -13.91
C GLN A 450 28.70 6.53 -15.25
N GLN A 451 27.43 6.14 -15.38
CA GLN A 451 26.63 6.36 -16.58
C GLN A 451 25.43 7.29 -16.32
N ASN A 452 24.75 7.12 -15.19
CA ASN A 452 23.70 8.05 -14.74
C ASN A 452 23.92 8.54 -13.31
N GLY A 453 25.08 8.28 -12.73
CA GLY A 453 25.40 8.65 -11.36
C GLY A 453 26.47 7.75 -10.75
N TYR A 454 26.44 7.59 -9.43
CA TYR A 454 27.46 6.85 -8.68
C TYR A 454 26.83 5.81 -7.78
N LEU A 455 27.14 4.52 -8.03
CA LEU A 455 26.79 3.39 -7.18
C LEU A 455 27.97 3.09 -6.25
N LEU A 456 27.84 3.51 -5.00
CA LEU A 456 28.95 3.52 -4.04
C LEU A 456 29.10 2.17 -3.35
N PRO A 457 30.32 1.66 -3.15
CA PRO A 457 30.53 0.44 -2.39
C PRO A 457 29.95 0.57 -0.98
N TYR A 458 29.37 -0.54 -0.50
CA TYR A 458 28.75 -0.60 0.82
C TYR A 458 29.22 -1.83 1.59
N THR A 459 29.54 -1.60 2.84
CA THR A 459 29.80 -2.63 3.85
C THR A 459 29.18 -2.18 5.17
N GLU A 460 28.43 -3.05 5.79
CA GLU A 460 27.70 -2.76 7.03
C GLU A 460 28.66 -2.33 8.15
N ASP A 461 29.81 -3.01 8.26
CA ASP A 461 30.83 -2.78 9.29
C ASP A 461 31.55 -1.43 9.19
N TRP A 462 31.38 -0.69 8.10
CA TRP A 462 31.99 0.64 8.00
C TRP A 462 31.34 1.62 8.97
N SER A 463 32.16 2.52 9.53
CA SER A 463 31.65 3.61 10.35
C SER A 463 30.71 4.52 9.55
N ASN A 464 29.77 5.17 10.24
CA ASN A 464 28.90 6.16 9.60
C ASN A 464 29.70 7.26 8.92
N SER A 465 30.78 7.75 9.57
CA SER A 465 31.68 8.78 9.00
C SER A 465 32.29 8.34 7.66
N ARG A 466 32.63 7.04 7.48
CA ARG A 466 33.13 6.54 6.18
C ARG A 466 32.04 6.54 5.12
N LYS A 467 30.82 6.15 5.48
CA LYS A 467 29.66 6.16 4.59
C LYS A 467 29.28 7.58 4.16
N GLU A 468 29.24 8.50 5.13
CA GLU A 468 29.01 9.95 4.92
C GLU A 468 30.07 10.56 3.99
N GLN A 469 31.34 10.22 4.22
CA GLN A 469 32.45 10.71 3.39
C GLN A 469 32.35 10.23 1.94
N LEU A 470 31.97 8.95 1.71
CA LEU A 470 31.77 8.42 0.35
C LEU A 470 30.63 9.14 -0.38
N LEU A 471 29.51 9.39 0.30
CA LEU A 471 28.41 10.18 -0.25
C LEU A 471 28.86 11.60 -0.59
N ALA A 472 29.61 12.25 0.31
CA ALA A 472 30.12 13.61 0.08
C ALA A 472 31.07 13.69 -1.11
N GLU A 473 31.99 12.74 -1.24
CA GLU A 473 32.91 12.64 -2.40
C GLU A 473 32.14 12.46 -3.70
N ALA A 474 31.11 11.61 -3.69
CA ALA A 474 30.26 11.39 -4.85
C ALA A 474 29.45 12.64 -5.22
N ILE A 475 28.91 13.38 -4.25
CA ILE A 475 28.21 14.65 -4.50
C ILE A 475 29.15 15.66 -5.17
N VAL A 476 30.36 15.85 -4.61
CA VAL A 476 31.34 16.77 -5.19
C VAL A 476 31.68 16.35 -6.61
N LYS A 477 32.02 15.08 -6.83
CA LYS A 477 32.38 14.55 -8.14
C LYS A 477 31.25 14.72 -9.15
N ASN A 478 30.00 14.50 -8.73
CA ASN A 478 28.83 14.64 -9.57
C ASN A 478 28.64 16.08 -10.10
N PHE A 479 28.96 17.08 -9.30
CA PHE A 479 28.77 18.48 -9.69
C PHE A 479 30.01 19.16 -10.28
N THR A 480 31.21 18.59 -10.09
CA THR A 480 32.44 19.21 -10.56
C THR A 480 33.11 18.48 -11.73
N GLU A 481 32.85 17.19 -11.91
CA GLU A 481 33.56 16.35 -12.88
C GLU A 481 32.64 15.67 -13.87
N ALA A 482 31.35 15.37 -13.49
CA ALA A 482 30.45 14.61 -14.33
C ALA A 482 29.83 15.44 -15.46
N ASP A 483 29.58 14.80 -16.60
CA ASP A 483 28.67 15.31 -17.62
C ASP A 483 27.21 15.02 -17.19
N LEU A 484 26.63 15.93 -16.43
CA LEU A 484 25.26 15.79 -15.93
C LEU A 484 24.23 15.67 -17.06
N ALA A 485 24.46 16.30 -18.21
CA ALA A 485 23.56 16.18 -19.34
C ALA A 485 23.51 14.72 -19.86
N SER A 486 24.67 14.08 -19.97
CA SER A 486 24.76 12.66 -20.32
C SER A 486 24.12 11.76 -19.26
N PHE A 487 24.32 12.06 -17.96
CA PHE A 487 23.70 11.30 -16.87
C PHE A 487 22.17 11.41 -16.88
N HIS A 488 21.62 12.60 -17.14
CA HIS A 488 20.18 12.81 -17.27
C HIS A 488 19.59 12.02 -18.43
N GLU A 489 20.20 12.03 -19.60
CA GLU A 489 19.74 11.26 -20.76
C GLU A 489 19.81 9.74 -20.49
N LYS A 490 20.86 9.27 -19.82
CA LYS A 490 20.97 7.86 -19.44
C LYS A 490 19.86 7.45 -18.46
N SER A 491 19.51 8.30 -17.49
CA SER A 491 18.39 8.06 -16.59
C SER A 491 17.07 7.91 -17.34
N TYR A 492 16.76 8.78 -18.29
CA TYR A 492 15.59 8.64 -19.15
C TYR A 492 15.61 7.32 -19.93
N SER A 493 16.75 6.95 -20.51
CA SER A 493 16.89 5.70 -21.25
C SER A 493 16.61 4.46 -20.35
N LEU A 494 17.09 4.46 -19.11
CA LEU A 494 16.79 3.40 -18.15
C LEU A 494 15.29 3.37 -17.80
N ALA A 495 14.68 4.54 -17.64
CA ALA A 495 13.29 4.68 -17.24
C ALA A 495 12.29 4.19 -18.29
N GLU A 496 12.65 4.14 -19.58
CA GLU A 496 11.76 3.67 -20.66
C GLU A 496 11.21 2.27 -20.41
N SER A 497 12.01 1.38 -19.81
CA SER A 497 11.58 0.00 -19.51
C SER A 497 10.50 -0.07 -18.42
N TYR A 498 10.31 1.00 -17.66
CA TYR A 498 9.33 1.15 -16.57
C TYR A 498 8.08 1.95 -16.98
N LEU A 499 7.96 2.34 -18.25
CA LEU A 499 6.71 2.93 -18.74
C LEU A 499 5.56 1.93 -18.60
N THR A 500 4.38 2.43 -18.22
CA THR A 500 3.19 1.61 -17.92
C THR A 500 2.87 0.64 -19.06
N LYS A 501 3.00 1.08 -20.32
CA LYS A 501 2.82 0.21 -21.49
C LYS A 501 3.80 -0.98 -21.55
N ASN A 502 5.02 -0.83 -21.02
CA ASN A 502 6.04 -1.88 -21.04
C ASN A 502 5.86 -2.82 -19.85
N VAL A 503 5.47 -2.30 -18.68
CA VAL A 503 5.10 -3.11 -17.51
C VAL A 503 3.83 -3.93 -17.81
N ALA A 504 2.83 -3.33 -18.46
CA ALA A 504 1.61 -4.03 -18.87
C ALA A 504 1.91 -5.20 -19.83
N LYS A 505 2.84 -5.03 -20.80
CA LYS A 505 3.28 -6.12 -21.68
C LYS A 505 3.92 -7.28 -20.92
N ARG A 506 4.69 -7.02 -19.86
CA ARG A 506 5.27 -8.10 -19.03
C ARG A 506 4.19 -8.89 -18.31
N TRP A 507 3.16 -8.22 -17.79
CA TRP A 507 1.98 -8.89 -17.22
C TRP A 507 1.24 -9.70 -18.28
N GLN A 508 0.99 -9.12 -19.46
CA GLN A 508 0.35 -9.82 -20.57
C GLN A 508 1.10 -11.09 -20.97
N GLN A 509 2.43 -11.02 -21.04
CA GLN A 509 3.28 -12.17 -21.34
C GLN A 509 3.14 -13.26 -20.27
N LEU A 510 3.28 -12.90 -18.98
CA LEU A 510 3.13 -13.87 -17.89
C LEU A 510 1.75 -14.54 -17.90
N ILE A 511 0.69 -13.75 -18.06
CA ILE A 511 -0.69 -14.27 -18.12
C ILE A 511 -0.84 -15.24 -19.30
N GLY A 512 -0.34 -14.88 -20.49
CA GLY A 512 -0.36 -15.75 -21.65
C GLY A 512 0.42 -17.06 -21.45
N GLU A 513 1.60 -17.00 -20.81
CA GLU A 513 2.38 -18.20 -20.46
C GLU A 513 1.62 -19.13 -19.51
N LEU A 514 0.92 -18.57 -18.51
CA LEU A 514 0.16 -19.35 -17.54
C LEU A 514 -1.11 -19.99 -18.13
N GLN A 515 -1.72 -19.37 -19.13
CA GLN A 515 -2.90 -19.93 -19.81
C GLN A 515 -2.55 -21.11 -20.73
N HIS A 516 -1.30 -21.21 -21.16
CA HIS A 516 -0.83 -22.28 -22.07
C HIS A 516 -0.03 -23.37 -21.34
N ALA A 517 0.18 -23.23 -20.03
CA ALA A 517 0.86 -24.21 -19.17
C ALA A 517 -0.14 -25.19 -18.51
#